data_9dbd43be8ffe79863a8ce56f253a4174
#
_entry.id   9dbd43be8ffe79863a8ce56f253a4174
#
_cell.length_a   1.000
_cell.length_b   1.000
_cell.length_c   1.000
_cell.angle_alpha   90.00
_cell.angle_beta   90.00
_cell.angle_gamma   90.00
#
_symmetry.space_group_name_H-M   'P 1'
#
loop_
_entity.id
_entity.type
_entity.pdbx_description
1 polymer ?
#
loop_
_entity_poly.entity_id
_entity_poly.type
_entity_poly.pdbx_seq_one_letter_code
_entity_poly.pdbx_strand_id
1 'polypeptide(L)'
;MAAKKNNKNIRSAQRLSFAKTPEPIELPNLLTLQTESFEWLIGAKNWREKVGKEAKTGLEEVFEELSPIEDNPNNPAEAKMGLEFKEPSLFEPEHTPDECKTKGKTYSRGLYIKAEFTNYKTGEIKSQTVYMGEFPVMTPEGTFVVNGTERVVVSQLVRSPGVYFSVSTNTTGNLDVRNNKAQIIPSRGSYLEFFTEWVKDERKSVSRFGKPILQVQVDRKTKVSATMFLKALGMSREDIQEEFKDVYGVLTESDWKVDVDLIENTLDYDESRAFTTPVLSKEDSLKEIYRKVRGESGNADAAEAWLKSVYFDKKRYNLARVGRHKL
;
A
#
# COMPACT_ATOMS: atom_id res chain seq x y z
N MET A 1 37.15 -47.28 3.62
CA MET A 1 37.85 -46.26 2.79
C MET A 1 36.86 -45.16 2.49
N ALA A 2 36.99 -44.05 3.19
CA ALA A 2 36.07 -42.93 3.07
C ALA A 2 36.54 -41.98 1.95
N ALA A 3 35.73 -41.78 0.96
CA ALA A 3 35.99 -40.84 -0.16
C ALA A 3 35.92 -39.41 0.37
N LYS A 4 37.03 -38.68 0.36
CA LYS A 4 37.11 -37.25 0.59
C LYS A 4 36.36 -36.52 -0.54
N LYS A 5 35.24 -35.92 -0.23
CA LYS A 5 34.61 -34.91 -1.10
C LYS A 5 35.54 -33.70 -1.18
N ASN A 6 36.14 -33.49 -2.35
CA ASN A 6 36.88 -32.27 -2.67
C ASN A 6 35.91 -31.12 -2.77
N ASN A 7 35.86 -30.31 -1.75
CA ASN A 7 35.29 -28.97 -1.80
C ASN A 7 36.17 -28.13 -2.70
N LYS A 8 35.80 -27.99 -3.99
CA LYS A 8 36.41 -27.00 -4.87
C LYS A 8 35.96 -25.62 -4.35
N ASN A 9 36.82 -25.01 -3.54
CA ASN A 9 36.78 -23.57 -3.25
C ASN A 9 36.73 -22.85 -4.61
N ILE A 10 35.58 -22.26 -4.94
CA ILE A 10 35.47 -21.27 -5.98
C ILE A 10 36.36 -20.14 -5.52
N ARG A 11 37.57 -20.06 -6.05
CA ARG A 11 38.48 -18.95 -5.82
C ARG A 11 37.77 -17.71 -6.33
N SER A 12 37.33 -16.85 -5.44
CA SER A 12 36.91 -15.50 -5.79
C SER A 12 38.02 -14.91 -6.67
N ALA A 13 37.69 -14.56 -7.90
CA ALA A 13 38.64 -13.97 -8.81
C ALA A 13 39.21 -12.71 -8.14
N GLN A 14 40.50 -12.76 -7.79
CA GLN A 14 41.18 -11.61 -7.17
C GLN A 14 41.24 -10.50 -8.18
N ARG A 15 40.53 -9.41 -7.94
CA ARG A 15 40.60 -8.23 -8.80
C ARG A 15 42.03 -7.65 -8.80
N LEU A 16 42.61 -7.52 -9.98
CA LEU A 16 43.85 -6.81 -10.18
C LEU A 16 43.51 -5.36 -10.52
N SER A 17 43.96 -4.42 -9.68
CA SER A 17 43.87 -3.00 -9.96
C SER A 17 45.10 -2.53 -10.73
N PHE A 18 44.87 -1.85 -11.86
CA PHE A 18 45.90 -1.19 -12.62
C PHE A 18 45.98 0.33 -12.33
N ALA A 19 45.24 0.79 -11.33
CA ALA A 19 45.25 2.18 -10.89
C ALA A 19 46.59 2.54 -10.27
N LYS A 20 47.08 3.75 -10.53
CA LYS A 20 48.30 4.29 -9.94
C LYS A 20 48.17 4.66 -8.47
N THR A 21 46.95 4.88 -8.03
CA THR A 21 46.58 5.20 -6.64
C THR A 21 45.70 4.09 -6.06
N PRO A 22 45.84 3.77 -4.76
CA PRO A 22 44.92 2.83 -4.12
C PRO A 22 43.49 3.34 -4.20
N GLU A 23 42.55 2.45 -4.42
CA GLU A 23 41.12 2.79 -4.47
C GLU A 23 40.69 3.34 -3.10
N PRO A 24 40.21 4.59 -3.01
CA PRO A 24 39.83 5.18 -1.72
C PRO A 24 38.55 4.57 -1.14
N ILE A 25 37.73 3.91 -1.95
CA ILE A 25 36.45 3.29 -1.57
C ILE A 25 36.37 1.95 -2.30
N GLU A 26 36.01 0.91 -1.56
CA GLU A 26 35.72 -0.40 -2.15
C GLU A 26 34.47 -0.32 -3.04
N LEU A 27 34.55 -0.91 -4.23
CA LEU A 27 33.39 -0.98 -5.14
C LEU A 27 32.28 -1.83 -4.50
N PRO A 28 31.07 -1.28 -4.30
CA PRO A 28 29.97 -2.03 -3.76
C PRO A 28 29.55 -3.16 -4.72
N ASN A 29 29.02 -4.25 -4.16
CA ASN A 29 28.43 -5.29 -4.99
C ASN A 29 27.10 -4.78 -5.59
N LEU A 30 27.07 -4.56 -6.89
CA LEU A 30 25.90 -4.01 -7.59
C LEU A 30 24.71 -4.97 -7.65
N LEU A 31 24.92 -6.27 -7.37
CA LEU A 31 23.85 -7.28 -7.33
C LEU A 31 23.17 -7.38 -5.96
N THR A 32 23.68 -6.69 -4.94
CA THR A 32 23.20 -6.77 -3.56
C THR A 32 21.71 -6.48 -3.46
N LEU A 33 21.22 -5.49 -4.21
CA LEU A 33 19.79 -5.13 -4.21
C LEU A 33 18.88 -6.30 -4.58
N GLN A 34 19.29 -7.12 -5.54
CA GLN A 34 18.51 -8.27 -6.00
C GLN A 34 18.70 -9.49 -5.10
N THR A 35 19.94 -9.82 -4.78
CA THR A 35 20.27 -11.00 -3.99
C THR A 35 19.76 -10.89 -2.56
N GLU A 36 19.95 -9.77 -1.88
CA GLU A 36 19.48 -9.58 -0.50
C GLU A 36 17.95 -9.56 -0.40
N SER A 37 17.26 -8.96 -1.37
CA SER A 37 15.79 -8.96 -1.39
C SER A 37 15.24 -10.38 -1.58
N PHE A 38 15.90 -11.21 -2.39
CA PHE A 38 15.51 -12.60 -2.56
C PHE A 38 15.88 -13.46 -1.34
N GLU A 39 17.05 -13.23 -0.74
CA GLU A 39 17.45 -13.89 0.52
C GLU A 39 16.44 -13.61 1.63
N TRP A 40 15.97 -12.36 1.74
CA TRP A 40 14.89 -12.02 2.67
C TRP A 40 13.61 -12.76 2.36
N LEU A 41 13.21 -12.82 1.07
CA LEU A 41 11.96 -13.47 0.66
C LEU A 41 11.90 -14.93 1.08
N ILE A 42 12.98 -15.70 0.79
CA ILE A 42 13.04 -17.16 1.03
C ILE A 42 13.62 -17.55 2.39
N GLY A 43 14.21 -16.61 3.11
CA GLY A 43 14.88 -16.89 4.38
C GLY A 43 16.15 -17.74 4.24
N ALA A 44 17.03 -17.40 3.30
CA ALA A 44 18.31 -18.07 3.16
C ALA A 44 19.08 -18.12 4.49
N LYS A 45 19.85 -19.17 4.74
CA LYS A 45 20.51 -19.43 6.03
C LYS A 45 21.27 -18.24 6.60
N ASN A 46 21.95 -17.47 5.74
CA ASN A 46 22.76 -16.33 6.16
C ASN A 46 21.94 -15.06 6.45
N TRP A 47 20.71 -14.97 5.94
CA TRP A 47 19.89 -13.78 6.15
C TRP A 47 19.46 -13.64 7.62
N ARG A 48 18.99 -14.71 8.24
CA ARG A 48 18.61 -14.71 9.67
C ARG A 48 19.77 -14.45 10.62
N GLU A 49 20.98 -14.84 10.23
CA GLU A 49 22.18 -14.54 11.00
C GLU A 49 22.53 -13.05 10.98
N LYS A 50 22.27 -12.37 9.84
CA LYS A 50 22.55 -10.93 9.66
C LYS A 50 21.51 -10.04 10.35
N VAL A 51 20.23 -10.40 10.30
CA VAL A 51 19.12 -9.53 10.72
C VAL A 51 18.60 -9.86 12.10
N GLY A 52 18.75 -11.09 12.57
CA GLY A 52 18.28 -11.60 13.87
C GLY A 52 17.35 -12.79 13.72
N LYS A 53 17.37 -13.66 14.71
CA LYS A 53 16.62 -14.94 14.69
C LYS A 53 15.10 -14.75 14.69
N GLU A 54 14.62 -13.63 15.21
CA GLU A 54 13.17 -13.30 15.31
C GLU A 54 12.62 -12.62 14.05
N ALA A 55 13.49 -12.24 13.11
CA ALA A 55 13.06 -11.58 11.90
C ALA A 55 12.30 -12.56 10.99
N LYS A 56 11.11 -12.15 10.55
CA LYS A 56 10.27 -12.92 9.63
C LYS A 56 10.76 -12.77 8.20
N THR A 57 10.68 -13.86 7.45
CA THR A 57 10.97 -13.87 6.01
C THR A 57 9.79 -13.34 5.24
N GLY A 58 10.01 -12.92 3.98
CA GLY A 58 8.92 -12.42 3.15
C GLY A 58 7.82 -13.46 2.90
N LEU A 59 8.17 -14.74 2.75
CA LEU A 59 7.18 -15.82 2.63
C LEU A 59 6.40 -16.01 3.94
N GLU A 60 7.07 -15.99 5.09
CA GLU A 60 6.39 -16.08 6.39
C GLU A 60 5.42 -14.91 6.61
N GLU A 61 5.83 -13.67 6.28
CA GLU A 61 4.96 -12.49 6.37
C GLU A 61 3.71 -12.62 5.50
N VAL A 62 3.87 -13.09 4.25
CA VAL A 62 2.74 -13.26 3.32
C VAL A 62 1.76 -14.33 3.83
N PHE A 63 2.26 -15.48 4.28
CA PHE A 63 1.38 -16.55 4.77
C PHE A 63 0.70 -16.19 6.09
N GLU A 64 1.36 -15.41 6.95
CA GLU A 64 0.75 -14.87 8.16
C GLU A 64 -0.31 -13.80 7.85
N GLU A 65 -0.09 -12.95 6.85
CA GLU A 65 -1.09 -11.98 6.40
C GLU A 65 -2.35 -12.66 5.82
N LEU A 66 -2.17 -13.79 5.15
CA LEU A 66 -3.28 -14.59 4.61
C LEU A 66 -4.02 -15.40 5.68
N SER A 67 -3.37 -15.71 6.79
CA SER A 67 -3.89 -16.53 7.87
C SER A 67 -4.51 -15.69 8.99
N PRO A 68 -5.54 -16.20 9.69
CA PRO A 68 -6.32 -17.38 9.39
C PRO A 68 -7.33 -17.16 8.23
N ILE A 69 -7.59 -18.21 7.46
CA ILE A 69 -8.70 -18.25 6.51
C ILE A 69 -9.87 -18.89 7.23
N GLU A 70 -10.90 -18.12 7.51
CA GLU A 70 -12.07 -18.51 8.28
C GLU A 70 -13.30 -18.71 7.38
N ASP A 71 -14.22 -19.58 7.79
CA ASP A 71 -15.49 -19.84 7.09
C ASP A 71 -16.46 -18.65 7.15
N ASN A 72 -16.29 -17.74 8.12
CA ASN A 72 -17.04 -16.49 8.20
C ASN A 72 -16.11 -15.27 8.28
N PRO A 73 -15.64 -14.76 7.15
CA PRO A 73 -14.69 -13.64 7.12
C PRO A 73 -15.29 -12.31 7.60
N ASN A 74 -16.63 -12.18 7.61
CA ASN A 74 -17.31 -10.95 8.05
C ASN A 74 -17.50 -10.89 9.57
N ASN A 75 -17.54 -12.05 10.23
CA ASN A 75 -17.66 -12.15 11.69
C ASN A 75 -16.76 -13.28 12.23
N PRO A 76 -15.45 -13.02 12.44
CA PRO A 76 -14.49 -14.01 12.91
C PRO A 76 -14.89 -14.67 14.24
N ALA A 77 -15.63 -13.96 15.10
CA ALA A 77 -16.10 -14.49 16.38
C ALA A 77 -17.14 -15.64 16.23
N GLU A 78 -17.79 -15.73 15.10
CA GLU A 78 -18.76 -16.79 14.77
C GLU A 78 -18.20 -17.87 13.86
N ALA A 79 -16.91 -17.76 13.49
CA ALA A 79 -16.25 -18.75 12.67
C ALA A 79 -16.25 -20.13 13.34
N LYS A 80 -16.55 -21.16 12.55
CA LYS A 80 -16.57 -22.55 13.02
C LYS A 80 -15.31 -23.29 12.69
N MET A 81 -14.61 -22.83 11.66
CA MET A 81 -13.42 -23.45 11.12
C MET A 81 -12.40 -22.39 10.71
N GLY A 82 -11.12 -22.67 10.95
CA GLY A 82 -10.00 -21.82 10.53
C GLY A 82 -8.89 -22.66 9.90
N LEU A 83 -8.23 -22.08 8.90
CA LEU A 83 -7.06 -22.65 8.25
C LEU A 83 -5.89 -21.68 8.39
N GLU A 84 -4.80 -22.13 8.97
CA GLU A 84 -3.56 -21.36 9.13
C GLU A 84 -2.42 -21.98 8.34
N PHE A 85 -1.57 -21.14 7.78
CA PHE A 85 -0.36 -21.56 7.08
C PHE A 85 0.87 -21.18 7.87
N LYS A 86 1.72 -22.18 8.17
CA LYS A 86 2.94 -22.03 8.98
C LYS A 86 4.14 -22.68 8.31
N GLU A 87 5.33 -22.24 8.68
CA GLU A 87 6.59 -22.90 8.34
C GLU A 87 6.78 -23.17 6.83
N PRO A 88 6.77 -22.13 5.96
CA PRO A 88 7.07 -22.33 4.55
C PRO A 88 8.49 -22.90 4.39
N SER A 89 8.64 -23.92 3.56
CA SER A 89 9.91 -24.60 3.31
C SER A 89 10.12 -24.84 1.82
N LEU A 90 11.35 -24.65 1.36
CA LEU A 90 11.76 -24.87 -0.02
C LEU A 90 12.71 -26.08 -0.07
N PHE A 91 12.34 -27.09 -0.85
CA PHE A 91 13.19 -28.26 -1.06
C PHE A 91 14.33 -27.95 -2.03
N GLU A 92 15.31 -28.84 -2.12
CA GLU A 92 16.42 -28.66 -3.06
C GLU A 92 15.94 -28.77 -4.51
N PRO A 93 16.52 -27.99 -5.44
CA PRO A 93 16.15 -28.06 -6.84
C PRO A 93 16.59 -29.39 -7.48
N GLU A 94 15.77 -29.93 -8.38
CA GLU A 94 16.08 -31.17 -9.08
C GLU A 94 17.21 -31.02 -10.11
N HIS A 95 17.36 -29.83 -10.68
CA HIS A 95 18.31 -29.53 -11.75
C HIS A 95 19.18 -28.33 -11.40
N THR A 96 20.37 -28.30 -11.95
CA THR A 96 21.24 -27.12 -11.88
C THR A 96 20.78 -26.04 -12.85
N PRO A 97 21.15 -24.74 -12.66
CA PRO A 97 20.78 -23.68 -13.58
C PRO A 97 21.19 -23.95 -15.04
N ASP A 98 22.37 -24.52 -15.27
CA ASP A 98 22.88 -24.84 -16.60
C ASP A 98 22.12 -26.00 -17.27
N GLU A 99 21.74 -27.00 -16.50
CA GLU A 99 20.87 -28.07 -16.99
C GLU A 99 19.48 -27.54 -17.35
N CYS A 100 18.94 -26.61 -16.57
CA CYS A 100 17.67 -25.95 -16.88
C CYS A 100 17.73 -25.16 -18.18
N LYS A 101 18.82 -24.43 -18.43
CA LYS A 101 19.06 -23.72 -19.70
C LYS A 101 19.09 -24.67 -20.87
N THR A 102 19.81 -25.78 -20.74
CA THR A 102 19.98 -26.78 -21.82
C THR A 102 18.68 -27.57 -22.10
N LYS A 103 17.95 -27.93 -21.03
CA LYS A 103 16.71 -28.72 -21.13
C LYS A 103 15.45 -27.90 -21.34
N GLY A 104 15.55 -26.56 -21.40
CA GLY A 104 14.39 -25.68 -21.53
C GLY A 104 13.46 -25.67 -20.29
N LYS A 105 14.00 -25.99 -19.11
CA LYS A 105 13.25 -26.06 -17.86
C LYS A 105 13.39 -24.76 -17.03
N THR A 106 12.52 -24.63 -16.04
CA THR A 106 12.61 -23.54 -15.04
C THR A 106 13.45 -24.01 -13.87
N TYR A 107 14.37 -23.15 -13.40
CA TYR A 107 15.12 -23.40 -12.17
C TYR A 107 14.24 -23.07 -10.98
N SER A 108 13.68 -24.10 -10.33
CA SER A 108 12.67 -23.99 -9.29
C SER A 108 12.94 -24.94 -8.13
N ARG A 109 12.29 -24.67 -7.02
CA ARG A 109 12.22 -25.54 -5.84
C ARG A 109 10.77 -25.80 -5.48
N GLY A 110 10.46 -27.00 -5.04
CA GLY A 110 9.13 -27.29 -4.50
C GLY A 110 8.89 -26.50 -3.21
N LEU A 111 7.81 -25.69 -3.21
CA LEU A 111 7.34 -24.96 -2.03
C LEU A 111 6.36 -25.84 -1.27
N TYR A 112 6.67 -26.09 0.00
CA TYR A 112 5.83 -26.81 0.94
C TYR A 112 5.47 -25.92 2.12
N ILE A 113 4.29 -26.10 2.65
CA ILE A 113 3.80 -25.36 3.81
C ILE A 113 3.06 -26.27 4.75
N LYS A 114 3.19 -26.04 6.04
CA LYS A 114 2.42 -26.72 7.05
C LYS A 114 1.07 -26.02 7.20
N ALA A 115 0.01 -26.68 6.77
CA ALA A 115 -1.37 -26.23 6.93
C ALA A 115 -1.95 -26.81 8.23
N GLU A 116 -2.44 -25.92 9.10
CA GLU A 116 -3.13 -26.28 10.34
C GLU A 116 -4.61 -25.92 10.21
N PHE A 117 -5.44 -26.95 10.24
CA PHE A 117 -6.89 -26.82 10.25
C PHE A 117 -7.40 -26.91 11.69
N THR A 118 -8.11 -25.87 12.14
CA THR A 118 -8.69 -25.80 13.48
C THR A 118 -10.23 -25.80 13.37
N ASN A 119 -10.86 -26.75 14.05
CA ASN A 119 -12.30 -26.73 14.23
C ASN A 119 -12.61 -26.06 15.58
N TYR A 120 -13.13 -24.83 15.54
CA TYR A 120 -13.43 -24.04 16.75
C TYR A 120 -14.54 -24.63 17.62
N LYS A 121 -15.43 -25.46 17.03
CA LYS A 121 -16.50 -26.11 17.80
C LYS A 121 -16.02 -27.30 18.63
N THR A 122 -15.13 -28.12 18.06
CA THR A 122 -14.66 -29.34 18.71
C THR A 122 -13.32 -29.17 19.39
N GLY A 123 -12.57 -28.08 19.08
CA GLY A 123 -11.21 -27.86 19.54
C GLY A 123 -10.19 -28.77 18.85
N GLU A 124 -10.57 -29.48 17.79
CA GLU A 124 -9.69 -30.40 17.07
C GLU A 124 -8.77 -29.62 16.13
N ILE A 125 -7.47 -29.90 16.20
CA ILE A 125 -6.44 -29.32 15.33
C ILE A 125 -5.83 -30.45 14.51
N LYS A 126 -5.85 -30.29 13.18
CA LYS A 126 -5.19 -31.20 12.23
C LYS A 126 -4.12 -30.44 11.49
N SER A 127 -2.89 -30.95 11.48
CA SER A 127 -1.79 -30.36 10.71
C SER A 127 -1.28 -31.34 9.65
N GLN A 128 -1.02 -30.79 8.45
CA GLN A 128 -0.49 -31.53 7.32
C GLN A 128 0.44 -30.66 6.50
N THR A 129 1.55 -31.21 6.01
CA THR A 129 2.41 -30.53 5.05
C THR A 129 1.80 -30.64 3.65
N VAL A 130 1.59 -29.52 3.01
CA VAL A 130 0.95 -29.40 1.68
C VAL A 130 1.96 -28.86 0.67
N TYR A 131 2.02 -29.49 -0.48
CA TYR A 131 2.77 -29.00 -1.63
C TYR A 131 1.98 -27.86 -2.32
N MET A 132 2.59 -26.68 -2.40
CA MET A 132 1.95 -25.48 -2.99
C MET A 132 2.31 -25.29 -4.46
N GLY A 133 3.38 -25.90 -4.93
CA GLY A 133 3.84 -25.79 -6.32
C GLY A 133 5.32 -25.52 -6.43
N GLU A 134 5.77 -25.32 -7.66
CA GLU A 134 7.13 -24.97 -8.02
C GLU A 134 7.37 -23.47 -7.83
N PHE A 135 8.39 -23.12 -7.04
CA PHE A 135 8.78 -21.73 -6.81
C PHE A 135 10.11 -21.42 -7.50
N PRO A 136 10.16 -20.47 -8.46
CA PRO A 136 11.40 -20.10 -9.14
C PRO A 136 12.44 -19.59 -8.17
N VAL A 137 13.69 -20.00 -8.34
CA VAL A 137 14.79 -19.64 -7.45
C VAL A 137 15.85 -18.84 -8.20
N MET A 138 16.40 -17.85 -7.51
CA MET A 138 17.47 -17.01 -8.05
C MET A 138 18.78 -17.78 -8.12
N THR A 139 19.52 -17.59 -9.22
CA THR A 139 20.88 -18.09 -9.38
C THR A 139 21.87 -17.27 -8.55
N PRO A 140 23.09 -17.73 -8.32
CA PRO A 140 24.12 -16.95 -7.62
C PRO A 140 24.46 -15.62 -8.33
N GLU A 141 24.20 -15.53 -9.62
CA GLU A 141 24.43 -14.33 -10.44
C GLU A 141 23.26 -13.33 -10.35
N GLY A 142 22.24 -13.60 -9.55
CA GLY A 142 21.09 -12.70 -9.38
C GLY A 142 20.03 -12.80 -10.49
N THR A 143 20.06 -13.87 -11.27
CA THR A 143 19.14 -14.12 -12.40
C THR A 143 18.14 -15.22 -12.06
N PHE A 144 17.10 -15.36 -12.89
CA PHE A 144 16.15 -16.47 -12.87
C PHE A 144 16.21 -17.20 -14.22
N VAL A 145 16.18 -18.53 -14.20
CA VAL A 145 16.05 -19.33 -15.41
C VAL A 145 14.61 -19.80 -15.52
N VAL A 146 13.89 -19.29 -16.52
CA VAL A 146 12.49 -19.64 -16.78
C VAL A 146 12.35 -20.22 -18.18
N ASN A 147 11.90 -21.46 -18.28
CA ASN A 147 11.80 -22.19 -19.54
C ASN A 147 13.10 -22.15 -20.36
N GLY A 148 14.23 -22.34 -19.69
CA GLY A 148 15.55 -22.32 -20.28
C GLY A 148 16.12 -20.93 -20.59
N THR A 149 15.33 -19.88 -20.47
CA THR A 149 15.76 -18.49 -20.72
C THR A 149 16.14 -17.82 -19.43
N GLU A 150 17.33 -17.22 -19.39
CA GLU A 150 17.81 -16.44 -18.26
C GLU A 150 17.19 -15.05 -18.26
N ARG A 151 16.64 -14.65 -17.13
CA ARG A 151 15.90 -13.40 -16.95
C ARG A 151 16.33 -12.70 -15.66
N VAL A 152 16.24 -11.40 -15.66
CA VAL A 152 16.55 -10.54 -14.50
C VAL A 152 15.31 -9.74 -14.13
N VAL A 153 15.04 -9.63 -12.83
CA VAL A 153 13.99 -8.74 -12.33
C VAL A 153 14.55 -7.31 -12.34
N VAL A 154 13.92 -6.44 -13.14
CA VAL A 154 14.30 -5.04 -13.23
C VAL A 154 13.71 -4.27 -12.06
N SER A 155 14.54 -3.60 -11.27
CA SER A 155 14.10 -2.75 -10.16
C SER A 155 13.29 -1.57 -10.70
N GLN A 156 12.13 -1.30 -10.10
CA GLN A 156 11.26 -0.20 -10.46
C GLN A 156 11.27 0.85 -9.36
N LEU A 157 11.51 2.11 -9.74
CA LEU A 157 11.38 3.24 -8.83
C LEU A 157 9.92 3.61 -8.69
N VAL A 158 9.43 3.61 -7.46
CA VAL A 158 8.07 4.02 -7.10
C VAL A 158 8.13 5.13 -6.06
N ARG A 159 7.08 5.97 -6.01
CA ARG A 159 6.97 6.95 -4.92
C ARG A 159 6.82 6.23 -3.60
N SER A 160 7.58 6.67 -2.59
CA SER A 160 7.45 6.13 -1.24
C SER A 160 6.03 6.34 -0.71
N PRO A 161 5.45 5.39 0.02
CA PRO A 161 4.21 5.64 0.74
C PRO A 161 4.36 6.82 1.71
N GLY A 162 3.30 7.60 1.88
CA GLY A 162 3.29 8.76 2.78
C GLY A 162 2.38 9.86 2.28
N VAL A 163 2.51 11.05 2.88
CA VAL A 163 1.77 12.26 2.49
C VAL A 163 2.67 13.18 1.68
N TYR A 164 2.13 13.70 0.59
CA TYR A 164 2.80 14.65 -0.27
C TYR A 164 1.96 15.90 -0.42
N PHE A 165 2.57 17.03 -0.13
CA PHE A 165 1.95 18.34 -0.29
C PHE A 165 2.43 18.99 -1.59
N SER A 166 1.51 19.60 -2.31
CA SER A 166 1.81 20.34 -3.53
C SER A 166 0.89 21.55 -3.66
N VAL A 167 1.37 22.57 -4.32
CA VAL A 167 0.61 23.77 -4.64
C VAL A 167 0.55 23.88 -6.14
N SER A 168 -0.65 24.11 -6.68
CA SER A 168 -0.85 24.43 -8.09
C SER A 168 -1.45 25.83 -8.19
N THR A 169 -0.94 26.62 -9.13
CA THR A 169 -1.47 27.96 -9.41
C THR A 169 -2.31 27.86 -10.68
N ASN A 170 -3.58 28.18 -10.58
CA ASN A 170 -4.48 28.26 -11.72
C ASN A 170 -4.75 29.73 -12.02
N THR A 171 -4.41 30.17 -13.23
CA THR A 171 -4.70 31.52 -13.68
C THR A 171 -6.15 31.59 -14.17
N THR A 172 -7.01 32.27 -13.42
CA THR A 172 -8.39 32.50 -13.81
C THR A 172 -8.56 34.00 -14.15
N GLY A 173 -8.51 34.36 -15.43
CA GLY A 173 -8.44 35.74 -15.88
C GLY A 173 -7.07 36.36 -15.59
N ASN A 174 -7.00 37.48 -14.88
CA ASN A 174 -5.75 38.17 -14.51
C ASN A 174 -5.26 37.84 -13.10
N LEU A 175 -5.77 36.80 -12.47
CA LEU A 175 -5.47 36.48 -11.10
C LEU A 175 -5.05 35.02 -10.94
N ASP A 176 -3.95 34.85 -10.23
CA ASP A 176 -3.40 33.55 -9.89
C ASP A 176 -4.06 33.04 -8.61
N VAL A 177 -4.80 31.94 -8.71
CA VAL A 177 -5.44 31.27 -7.60
C VAL A 177 -4.60 30.07 -7.20
N ARG A 178 -4.16 30.04 -5.96
CA ARG A 178 -3.43 28.90 -5.41
C ARG A 178 -4.40 27.82 -4.94
N ASN A 179 -4.16 26.61 -5.40
CA ASN A 179 -4.84 25.41 -4.93
C ASN A 179 -3.83 24.52 -4.20
N ASN A 180 -4.06 24.33 -2.93
CA ASN A 180 -3.27 23.43 -2.11
C ASN A 180 -3.78 22.01 -2.26
N LYS A 181 -2.87 21.05 -2.33
CA LYS A 181 -3.18 19.63 -2.46
C LYS A 181 -2.34 18.83 -1.47
N ALA A 182 -2.99 17.93 -0.74
CA ALA A 182 -2.37 16.90 0.07
C ALA A 182 -2.76 15.53 -0.48
N GLN A 183 -1.78 14.71 -0.80
CA GLN A 183 -1.98 13.39 -1.42
C GLN A 183 -1.43 12.31 -0.50
N ILE A 184 -2.29 11.44 -0.02
CA ILE A 184 -1.93 10.25 0.75
C ILE A 184 -1.72 9.10 -0.24
N ILE A 185 -0.49 8.62 -0.32
CA ILE A 185 -0.08 7.50 -1.17
C ILE A 185 0.15 6.29 -0.29
N PRO A 186 -0.69 5.23 -0.35
CA PRO A 186 -0.45 3.99 0.35
C PRO A 186 0.58 3.12 -0.38
N SER A 187 1.15 2.15 0.31
CA SER A 187 1.93 1.07 -0.30
C SER A 187 1.04 0.16 -1.15
N ARG A 188 -0.16 -0.10 -0.67
CA ARG A 188 -1.21 -0.87 -1.35
C ARG A 188 -2.55 -0.21 -1.10
N GLY A 189 -3.34 0.02 -2.14
CA GLY A 189 -4.69 0.56 -2.05
C GLY A 189 -4.92 1.83 -2.84
N SER A 190 -6.08 2.42 -2.63
CA SER A 190 -6.52 3.63 -3.34
C SER A 190 -5.89 4.88 -2.75
N TYR A 191 -5.52 5.81 -3.61
CA TYR A 191 -5.02 7.12 -3.19
C TYR A 191 -6.16 7.96 -2.62
N LEU A 192 -5.82 8.77 -1.62
CA LEU A 192 -6.72 9.76 -1.05
C LEU A 192 -6.09 11.14 -1.23
N GLU A 193 -6.79 12.04 -1.90
CA GLU A 193 -6.28 13.36 -2.24
C GLU A 193 -7.21 14.43 -1.71
N PHE A 194 -6.69 15.30 -0.85
CA PHE A 194 -7.37 16.49 -0.37
C PHE A 194 -6.88 17.70 -1.17
N PHE A 195 -7.78 18.56 -1.59
CA PHE A 195 -7.41 19.77 -2.31
C PHE A 195 -8.41 20.90 -2.11
N THR A 196 -7.92 22.12 -2.21
CA THR A 196 -8.76 23.30 -2.18
C THR A 196 -9.30 23.58 -3.57
N GLU A 197 -10.58 23.89 -3.68
CA GLU A 197 -11.23 24.30 -4.92
C GLU A 197 -12.08 25.56 -4.67
N TRP A 198 -12.09 26.48 -5.63
CA TRP A 198 -12.86 27.71 -5.54
C TRP A 198 -14.18 27.55 -6.27
N VAL A 199 -15.29 27.66 -5.53
CA VAL A 199 -16.63 27.53 -6.06
C VAL A 199 -17.30 28.90 -6.13
N LYS A 200 -17.81 29.26 -7.30
CA LYS A 200 -18.58 30.49 -7.48
C LYS A 200 -19.96 30.30 -6.86
N ASP A 201 -20.31 31.17 -5.93
CA ASP A 201 -21.68 31.25 -5.42
C ASP A 201 -22.49 32.22 -6.33
N GLU A 202 -23.34 31.67 -7.14
CA GLU A 202 -24.18 32.46 -8.07
C GLU A 202 -25.16 33.42 -7.33
N ARG A 203 -25.38 33.20 -6.03
CA ARG A 203 -26.37 33.95 -5.24
C ARG A 203 -25.82 35.07 -4.39
N LYS A 204 -24.51 35.03 -4.09
CA LYS A 204 -23.85 36.03 -3.25
C LYS A 204 -22.56 36.51 -3.90
N SER A 205 -22.68 37.48 -4.72
CA SER A 205 -21.58 38.14 -5.43
C SER A 205 -20.74 39.05 -4.53
N VAL A 206 -20.12 38.47 -3.49
CA VAL A 206 -19.24 39.23 -2.60
C VAL A 206 -17.78 39.12 -3.01
N SER A 207 -17.39 38.08 -3.68
CA SER A 207 -16.02 37.94 -4.20
C SER A 207 -16.00 37.49 -5.67
N ARG A 208 -15.12 38.12 -6.43
CA ARG A 208 -14.89 37.83 -7.86
C ARG A 208 -14.44 36.37 -8.10
N PHE A 209 -14.02 35.67 -7.03
CA PHE A 209 -13.38 34.34 -7.03
C PHE A 209 -14.26 33.22 -6.49
N GLY A 210 -15.36 33.53 -5.82
CA GLY A 210 -16.13 32.56 -5.08
C GLY A 210 -15.56 32.28 -3.66
N LYS A 211 -16.00 31.19 -3.08
CA LYS A 211 -15.53 30.69 -1.78
C LYS A 211 -14.63 29.50 -1.96
N PRO A 212 -13.50 29.41 -1.26
CA PRO A 212 -12.69 28.19 -1.25
C PRO A 212 -13.37 27.12 -0.41
N ILE A 213 -13.39 25.91 -0.92
CA ILE A 213 -13.89 24.72 -0.25
C ILE A 213 -12.82 23.63 -0.24
N LEU A 214 -12.86 22.75 0.75
CA LEU A 214 -12.00 21.59 0.83
C LEU A 214 -12.70 20.39 0.19
N GLN A 215 -12.07 19.80 -0.81
CA GLN A 215 -12.56 18.60 -1.48
C GLN A 215 -11.65 17.42 -1.26
N VAL A 216 -12.22 16.24 -1.35
CA VAL A 216 -11.54 14.96 -1.32
C VAL A 216 -11.79 14.24 -2.64
N GLN A 217 -10.73 13.72 -3.23
CA GLN A 217 -10.84 12.84 -4.37
C GLN A 217 -10.62 11.40 -3.93
N VAL A 218 -11.66 10.60 -4.07
CA VAL A 218 -11.68 9.18 -3.74
C VAL A 218 -11.33 8.39 -5.00
N ASP A 219 -10.35 7.50 -4.89
CA ASP A 219 -9.93 6.60 -5.98
C ASP A 219 -9.61 7.29 -7.31
N ARG A 220 -9.01 8.49 -7.25
CA ARG A 220 -8.61 9.31 -8.41
C ARG A 220 -9.74 9.67 -9.40
N LYS A 221 -10.98 9.31 -9.11
CA LYS A 221 -12.10 9.49 -10.02
C LYS A 221 -13.14 10.47 -9.50
N THR A 222 -13.54 10.31 -8.27
CA THR A 222 -14.71 10.98 -7.72
C THR A 222 -14.32 12.05 -6.72
N LYS A 223 -14.80 13.28 -6.96
CA LYS A 223 -14.65 14.41 -6.04
C LYS A 223 -15.87 14.53 -5.15
N VAL A 224 -15.62 14.63 -3.85
CA VAL A 224 -16.64 14.90 -2.82
C VAL A 224 -16.10 15.95 -1.86
N SER A 225 -16.96 16.63 -1.11
CA SER A 225 -16.47 17.55 -0.08
C SER A 225 -15.76 16.79 1.05
N ALA A 226 -14.75 17.40 1.64
CA ALA A 226 -14.02 16.77 2.74
C ALA A 226 -14.91 16.58 3.97
N THR A 227 -15.81 17.52 4.26
CA THR A 227 -16.75 17.44 5.38
C THR A 227 -17.77 16.31 5.19
N MET A 228 -18.25 16.09 3.97
CA MET A 228 -19.08 14.93 3.62
C MET A 228 -18.33 13.62 3.86
N PHE A 229 -17.05 13.56 3.47
CA PHE A 229 -16.23 12.37 3.71
C PHE A 229 -16.02 12.10 5.20
N LEU A 230 -15.75 13.14 6.01
CA LEU A 230 -15.62 13.04 7.47
C LEU A 230 -16.94 12.63 8.14
N LYS A 231 -18.07 13.19 7.72
CA LYS A 231 -19.41 12.77 8.18
C LYS A 231 -19.67 11.29 7.86
N ALA A 232 -19.29 10.83 6.68
CA ALA A 232 -19.41 9.42 6.29
C ALA A 232 -18.57 8.49 7.18
N LEU A 233 -17.42 8.97 7.70
CA LEU A 233 -16.60 8.24 8.68
C LEU A 233 -17.18 8.27 10.10
N GLY A 234 -18.21 9.09 10.36
CA GLY A 234 -18.93 9.13 11.62
C GLY A 234 -18.69 10.37 12.47
N MET A 235 -17.99 11.38 11.98
CA MET A 235 -17.86 12.67 12.67
C MET A 235 -19.14 13.49 12.54
N SER A 236 -19.59 14.11 13.62
CA SER A 236 -20.68 15.08 13.58
C SER A 236 -20.19 16.44 13.07
N ARG A 237 -21.11 17.38 12.81
CA ARG A 237 -20.74 18.77 12.46
C ARG A 237 -19.94 19.43 13.57
N GLU A 238 -20.40 19.23 14.80
CA GLU A 238 -19.80 19.78 16.00
C GLU A 238 -18.38 19.25 16.22
N ASP A 239 -18.19 17.92 16.02
CA ASP A 239 -16.86 17.29 16.11
C ASP A 239 -15.89 17.87 15.07
N ILE A 240 -16.36 18.07 13.84
CA ILE A 240 -15.53 18.65 12.77
C ILE A 240 -15.16 20.10 13.12
N GLN A 241 -16.09 20.90 13.60
CA GLN A 241 -15.83 22.29 13.99
C GLN A 241 -14.87 22.37 15.17
N GLU A 242 -15.01 21.50 16.17
CA GLU A 242 -14.12 21.46 17.33
C GLU A 242 -12.70 21.04 16.97
N GLU A 243 -12.56 20.00 16.15
CA GLU A 243 -11.25 19.49 15.73
C GLU A 243 -10.46 20.49 14.89
N PHE A 244 -11.16 21.27 14.06
CA PHE A 244 -10.54 22.23 13.14
C PHE A 244 -10.62 23.70 13.59
N LYS A 245 -11.08 23.98 14.78
CA LYS A 245 -11.27 25.37 15.27
C LYS A 245 -10.00 26.23 15.28
N ASP A 246 -8.83 25.60 15.45
CA ASP A 246 -7.54 26.28 15.54
C ASP A 246 -6.79 26.29 14.18
N VAL A 247 -7.41 25.75 13.11
CA VAL A 247 -6.80 25.66 11.78
C VAL A 247 -7.25 26.84 10.92
N TYR A 248 -6.51 27.95 11.00
CA TYR A 248 -6.71 29.11 10.14
C TYR A 248 -5.80 29.02 8.92
N GLY A 249 -6.39 28.94 7.73
CA GLY A 249 -5.64 28.87 6.48
C GLY A 249 -5.34 30.25 5.90
N VAL A 250 -4.06 30.63 5.80
CA VAL A 250 -3.63 31.77 4.97
C VAL A 250 -3.49 31.27 3.53
N LEU A 251 -4.41 31.63 2.65
CA LEU A 251 -4.45 31.15 1.27
C LEU A 251 -3.75 32.06 0.23
N THR A 252 -3.21 33.23 0.64
CA THR A 252 -2.60 34.17 -0.31
C THR A 252 -1.31 34.80 0.20
N GLU A 253 -0.29 34.94 -0.67
CA GLU A 253 0.96 35.68 -0.41
C GLU A 253 0.85 37.18 -0.72
N SER A 254 -0.19 37.63 -1.40
CA SER A 254 -0.38 39.04 -1.69
C SER A 254 -1.20 39.69 -0.59
N ASP A 255 -0.91 40.93 -0.22
CA ASP A 255 -1.38 41.82 0.86
C ASP A 255 -2.86 41.74 1.32
N TRP A 256 -3.61 40.76 0.88
CA TRP A 256 -4.98 40.47 1.27
C TRP A 256 -5.01 39.26 2.20
N LYS A 257 -4.92 39.53 3.51
CA LYS A 257 -5.25 38.53 4.52
C LYS A 257 -6.77 38.30 4.47
N VAL A 258 -7.18 37.28 3.74
CA VAL A 258 -8.54 36.77 3.84
C VAL A 258 -8.48 35.64 4.86
N ASP A 259 -8.95 35.90 6.07
CA ASP A 259 -9.27 34.86 7.04
C ASP A 259 -10.43 34.04 6.47
N VAL A 260 -10.09 32.97 5.78
CA VAL A 260 -11.09 32.12 5.16
C VAL A 260 -11.24 30.90 6.04
N ASP A 261 -12.39 30.79 6.66
CA ASP A 261 -12.78 29.56 7.31
C ASP A 261 -13.13 28.51 6.25
N LEU A 262 -12.12 27.74 5.88
CA LEU A 262 -12.22 26.73 4.83
C LEU A 262 -13.21 25.62 5.21
N ILE A 263 -13.28 25.28 6.49
CA ILE A 263 -14.14 24.19 6.99
C ILE A 263 -15.61 24.68 7.02
N GLU A 264 -15.86 25.88 7.55
CA GLU A 264 -17.23 26.44 7.55
C GLU A 264 -17.75 26.66 6.13
N ASN A 265 -16.93 27.18 5.23
CA ASN A 265 -17.32 27.31 3.83
C ASN A 265 -17.67 25.94 3.20
N THR A 266 -16.96 24.89 3.59
CA THR A 266 -17.22 23.53 3.06
C THR A 266 -18.48 22.94 3.68
N LEU A 267 -18.73 23.15 4.97
CA LEU A 267 -19.96 22.75 5.65
C LEU A 267 -21.19 23.45 5.06
N ASP A 268 -21.10 24.77 4.87
CA ASP A 268 -22.15 25.59 4.23
C ASP A 268 -22.42 25.11 2.78
N TYR A 269 -21.37 24.72 2.06
CA TYR A 269 -21.50 24.16 0.72
C TYR A 269 -22.28 22.83 0.72
N ASP A 270 -22.02 21.94 1.68
CA ASP A 270 -22.74 20.67 1.82
C ASP A 270 -24.20 20.83 2.20
N GLU A 271 -24.51 21.84 3.00
CA GLU A 271 -25.88 22.16 3.43
C GLU A 271 -26.63 23.02 2.42
N SER A 272 -25.89 23.68 1.51
CA SER A 272 -26.51 24.42 0.42
C SER A 272 -27.08 23.45 -0.61
N ARG A 273 -28.09 23.93 -1.39
CA ARG A 273 -28.72 23.15 -2.47
C ARG A 273 -27.81 22.87 -3.68
N ALA A 274 -26.48 22.88 -3.50
CA ALA A 274 -25.53 22.45 -4.52
C ALA A 274 -25.66 20.95 -4.84
N PHE A 275 -26.21 20.17 -3.91
CA PHE A 275 -26.58 18.76 -4.09
C PHE A 275 -28.10 18.61 -4.27
N THR A 276 -28.51 17.51 -4.89
CA THR A 276 -29.94 17.15 -5.07
C THR A 276 -30.66 17.04 -3.71
N THR A 277 -29.92 16.65 -2.67
CA THR A 277 -30.37 16.59 -1.28
C THR A 277 -29.28 17.19 -0.38
N PRO A 278 -29.62 18.06 0.62
CA PRO A 278 -28.66 18.53 1.60
C PRO A 278 -28.04 17.35 2.36
N VAL A 279 -26.72 17.40 2.57
CA VAL A 279 -25.99 16.33 3.28
C VAL A 279 -25.84 16.73 4.74
N LEU A 280 -26.77 16.28 5.58
CA LEU A 280 -26.82 16.63 6.99
C LEU A 280 -26.32 15.50 7.89
N SER A 281 -26.57 14.25 7.52
CA SER A 281 -26.29 13.08 8.36
C SER A 281 -25.18 12.18 7.79
N LYS A 282 -24.69 11.23 8.63
CA LYS A 282 -23.79 10.17 8.21
C LYS A 282 -24.37 9.35 7.06
N GLU A 283 -25.66 8.99 7.17
CA GLU A 283 -26.32 8.15 6.18
C GLU A 283 -26.45 8.84 4.82
N ASP A 284 -26.78 10.14 4.81
CA ASP A 284 -26.89 10.94 3.58
C ASP A 284 -25.52 11.05 2.91
N SER A 285 -24.47 11.28 3.72
CA SER A 285 -23.09 11.34 3.26
C SER A 285 -22.66 10.02 2.60
N LEU A 286 -22.94 8.88 3.23
CA LEU A 286 -22.61 7.56 2.70
C LEU A 286 -23.35 7.27 1.39
N LYS A 287 -24.64 7.53 1.33
CA LYS A 287 -25.46 7.35 0.12
C LYS A 287 -24.97 8.21 -1.04
N GLU A 288 -24.64 9.48 -0.77
CA GLU A 288 -24.19 10.41 -1.82
C GLU A 288 -22.79 10.04 -2.33
N ILE A 289 -21.85 9.67 -1.45
CA ILE A 289 -20.51 9.18 -1.85
C ILE A 289 -20.66 7.93 -2.71
N TYR A 290 -21.45 6.98 -2.26
CA TYR A 290 -21.66 5.71 -2.96
C TYR A 290 -22.29 5.96 -4.34
N ARG A 291 -23.31 6.83 -4.43
CA ARG A 291 -23.94 7.23 -5.68
C ARG A 291 -22.95 7.86 -6.66
N LYS A 292 -22.08 8.76 -6.18
CA LYS A 292 -21.07 9.40 -7.02
C LYS A 292 -19.99 8.43 -7.51
N VAL A 293 -19.60 7.45 -6.70
CA VAL A 293 -18.53 6.51 -7.05
C VAL A 293 -19.03 5.37 -7.92
N ARG A 294 -20.19 4.82 -7.61
CA ARG A 294 -20.76 3.65 -8.30
C ARG A 294 -21.77 3.99 -9.38
N GLY A 295 -22.34 5.18 -9.35
CA GLY A 295 -23.40 5.58 -10.27
C GLY A 295 -24.80 5.07 -9.90
N GLU A 296 -24.93 4.33 -8.81
CA GLU A 296 -26.17 3.70 -8.35
C GLU A 296 -26.55 4.21 -6.95
N SER A 297 -27.84 4.34 -6.67
CA SER A 297 -28.33 4.63 -5.32
C SER A 297 -28.26 3.36 -4.46
N GLY A 298 -27.36 3.35 -3.51
CA GLY A 298 -27.18 2.23 -2.58
C GLY A 298 -27.83 2.47 -1.21
N ASN A 299 -27.97 1.39 -0.44
CA ASN A 299 -28.31 1.47 0.98
C ASN A 299 -27.10 2.01 1.77
N ALA A 300 -27.34 2.70 2.89
CA ALA A 300 -26.29 3.23 3.76
C ALA A 300 -25.33 2.16 4.25
N ASP A 301 -25.85 0.97 4.62
CA ASP A 301 -25.04 -0.16 5.09
C ASP A 301 -24.07 -0.68 4.01
N ALA A 302 -24.55 -0.79 2.77
CA ALA A 302 -23.72 -1.20 1.64
C ALA A 302 -22.62 -0.15 1.33
N ALA A 303 -22.97 1.13 1.47
CA ALA A 303 -22.04 2.24 1.28
C ALA A 303 -20.96 2.24 2.38
N GLU A 304 -21.33 2.03 3.63
CA GLU A 304 -20.40 1.92 4.75
C GLU A 304 -19.48 0.71 4.61
N ALA A 305 -20.02 -0.46 4.27
CA ALA A 305 -19.25 -1.67 4.01
C ALA A 305 -18.23 -1.45 2.87
N TRP A 306 -18.64 -0.78 1.81
CA TRP A 306 -17.76 -0.43 0.71
C TRP A 306 -16.63 0.50 1.17
N LEU A 307 -16.95 1.60 1.87
CA LEU A 307 -15.96 2.58 2.35
C LEU A 307 -14.94 1.91 3.29
N LYS A 308 -15.42 1.07 4.21
CA LYS A 308 -14.58 0.27 5.09
C LYS A 308 -13.67 -0.68 4.31
N SER A 309 -14.19 -1.33 3.27
CA SER A 309 -13.40 -2.25 2.46
C SER A 309 -12.28 -1.56 1.66
N VAL A 310 -12.45 -0.29 1.28
CA VAL A 310 -11.47 0.45 0.47
C VAL A 310 -10.32 0.99 1.32
N TYR A 311 -10.60 1.52 2.52
CA TYR A 311 -9.60 2.26 3.32
C TYR A 311 -9.25 1.60 4.67
N PHE A 312 -10.06 0.68 5.17
CA PHE A 312 -9.88 0.08 6.49
C PHE A 312 -9.68 -1.45 6.47
N ASP A 313 -9.82 -2.08 5.32
CA ASP A 313 -9.48 -3.49 5.17
C ASP A 313 -7.97 -3.66 5.02
N LYS A 314 -7.35 -4.32 6.00
CA LYS A 314 -5.89 -4.58 6.02
C LYS A 314 -5.38 -5.32 4.77
N LYS A 315 -6.24 -6.15 4.14
CA LYS A 315 -5.90 -6.88 2.93
C LYS A 315 -5.90 -5.99 1.68
N ARG A 316 -6.66 -4.92 1.67
CA ARG A 316 -6.83 -4.01 0.53
C ARG A 316 -6.08 -2.70 0.66
N TYR A 317 -5.89 -2.20 1.88
CA TYR A 317 -5.24 -0.93 2.15
C TYR A 317 -4.12 -1.06 3.17
N ASN A 318 -2.92 -0.66 2.81
CA ASN A 318 -1.78 -0.67 3.72
C ASN A 318 -0.83 0.49 3.41
N LEU A 319 -0.53 1.29 4.42
CA LEU A 319 0.44 2.38 4.36
C LEU A 319 1.89 1.90 4.52
N ALA A 320 2.08 0.65 4.95
CA ALA A 320 3.36 0.10 5.40
C ALA A 320 4.00 0.92 6.54
N ARG A 321 5.16 0.49 7.03
CA ARG A 321 5.87 1.17 8.14
C ARG A 321 6.31 2.58 7.75
N VAL A 322 6.83 2.73 6.54
CA VAL A 322 7.32 4.02 6.01
C VAL A 322 6.19 5.03 5.85
N GLY A 323 5.05 4.61 5.31
CA GLY A 323 3.89 5.47 5.13
C GLY A 323 3.33 5.96 6.46
N ARG A 324 3.24 5.08 7.46
CA ARG A 324 2.76 5.44 8.82
C ARG A 324 3.71 6.37 9.57
N HIS A 325 5.02 6.24 9.31
CA HIS A 325 6.01 7.15 9.93
C HIS A 325 5.95 8.55 9.32
N LYS A 326 5.53 8.69 8.06
CA LYS A 326 5.44 9.98 7.36
C LYS A 326 4.09 10.68 7.51
N LEU A 327 3.09 10.02 8.05
CA LEU A 327 1.80 10.58 8.46
C LEU A 327 1.90 11.13 9.87
#